data_86763feac31dad642a0f4793e94729c4
#
_entry.id   86763feac31dad642a0f4793e94729c4
#
_cell.length_a   1.000
_cell.length_b   1.000
_cell.length_c   1.000
_cell.angle_alpha   90.00
_cell.angle_beta   90.00
_cell.angle_gamma   90.00
#
_symmetry.space_group_name_H-M   'P 1'
#
loop_
_entity.id
_entity.type
_entity.pdbx_description
1 polymer ?
#
loop_
_entity_poly.entity_id
_entity_poly.type
_entity_poly.pdbx_seq_one_letter_code
_entity_poly.pdbx_strand_id
1 'polypeptide(L)'
;MITFAEIPWDKVLEILGFSVGLLYLWWEYHADSRLWLASILMPTISMWIYLHKGLYADFAINIYYFLIAIYGYATWTRARIKGDRQTGDRQKNKKQELPITRIKPRELALSASVFLALWAGLYCGLRFLTDSTVPLADAFTTALSIVAMWMLARKYLEQWIAWIAVDAVCVALYAYKGIPLYAVLYTLYTAIAFIGFRNWRRMMRSSL
;
A
#
# COMPACT_ATOMS: atom_id res chain seq x y z
N MET A 1 -23.31 14.95 30.98
CA MET A 1 -23.86 14.48 29.68
C MET A 1 -23.06 15.21 28.61
N ILE A 2 -22.09 14.54 27.97
CA ILE A 2 -21.24 15.15 26.94
C ILE A 2 -22.14 15.36 25.73
N THR A 3 -22.37 16.59 25.34
CA THR A 3 -23.15 16.92 24.14
C THR A 3 -22.34 16.56 22.88
N PHE A 4 -22.98 16.05 21.84
CA PHE A 4 -22.36 15.63 20.56
C PHE A 4 -21.51 16.75 19.91
N ALA A 5 -21.72 18.02 20.28
CA ALA A 5 -20.97 19.18 19.83
C ALA A 5 -19.59 19.35 20.49
N GLU A 6 -19.32 18.66 21.61
CA GLU A 6 -18.05 18.76 22.37
C GLU A 6 -17.03 17.66 22.01
N ILE A 7 -17.42 16.73 21.12
CA ILE A 7 -16.51 15.67 20.70
C ILE A 7 -15.50 16.28 19.71
N PRO A 8 -14.18 16.17 19.97
CA PRO A 8 -13.16 16.64 19.03
C PRO A 8 -13.07 15.65 17.85
N TRP A 9 -13.99 15.79 16.90
CA TRP A 9 -14.12 14.91 15.75
C TRP A 9 -12.83 14.73 14.96
N ASP A 10 -11.98 15.79 14.87
CA ASP A 10 -10.68 15.71 14.19
C ASP A 10 -9.77 14.67 14.86
N LYS A 11 -9.71 14.65 16.19
CA LYS A 11 -8.92 13.66 16.95
C LYS A 11 -9.50 12.25 16.84
N VAL A 12 -10.83 12.13 16.83
CA VAL A 12 -11.50 10.83 16.66
C VAL A 12 -11.18 10.26 15.26
N LEU A 13 -11.26 11.08 14.21
CA LEU A 13 -10.93 10.67 12.85
C LEU A 13 -9.44 10.32 12.69
N GLU A 14 -8.55 11.05 13.35
CA GLU A 14 -7.12 10.76 13.37
C GLU A 14 -6.82 9.40 14.03
N ILE A 15 -7.42 9.13 15.20
CA ILE A 15 -7.27 7.86 15.91
C ILE A 15 -7.86 6.70 15.10
N LEU A 16 -9.03 6.89 14.49
CA LEU A 16 -9.64 5.89 13.62
C LEU A 16 -8.77 5.60 12.39
N GLY A 17 -8.28 6.63 11.72
CA GLY A 17 -7.37 6.48 10.57
C GLY A 17 -6.09 5.73 10.94
N PHE A 18 -5.47 6.09 12.07
CA PHE A 18 -4.31 5.40 12.59
C PHE A 18 -4.60 3.91 12.92
N SER A 19 -5.73 3.65 13.58
CA SER A 19 -6.14 2.29 13.94
C SER A 19 -6.40 1.41 12.73
N VAL A 20 -7.06 1.96 11.71
CA VAL A 20 -7.29 1.26 10.42
C VAL A 20 -5.98 1.01 9.70
N GLY A 21 -5.03 1.95 9.74
CA GLY A 21 -3.69 1.77 9.17
C GLY A 21 -2.91 0.64 9.83
N LEU A 22 -2.94 0.53 11.17
CA LEU A 22 -2.31 -0.58 11.89
C LEU A 22 -3.00 -1.93 11.58
N LEU A 23 -4.33 -1.94 11.47
CA LEU A 23 -5.08 -3.12 11.11
C LEU A 23 -4.80 -3.57 9.68
N TYR A 24 -4.64 -2.63 8.76
CA TYR A 24 -4.20 -2.89 7.39
C TYR A 24 -2.83 -3.57 7.37
N LEU A 25 -1.83 -3.02 8.08
CA LEU A 25 -0.49 -3.61 8.18
C LEU A 25 -0.51 -5.01 8.83
N TRP A 26 -1.36 -5.21 9.82
CA TRP A 26 -1.57 -6.54 10.43
C TRP A 26 -2.08 -7.56 9.42
N TRP A 27 -3.08 -7.20 8.60
CA TRP A 27 -3.60 -8.08 7.55
C TRP A 27 -2.56 -8.31 6.44
N GLU A 28 -1.81 -7.28 6.07
CA GLU A 28 -0.74 -7.39 5.08
C GLU A 28 0.36 -8.34 5.56
N TYR A 29 0.78 -8.21 6.82
CA TYR A 29 1.74 -9.10 7.45
C TYR A 29 1.32 -10.57 7.39
N HIS A 30 0.03 -10.87 7.61
CA HIS A 30 -0.54 -12.21 7.53
C HIS A 30 -0.95 -12.64 6.12
N ALA A 31 -0.70 -11.82 5.11
CA ALA A 31 -1.14 -12.01 3.71
C ALA A 31 -2.66 -12.25 3.58
N ASP A 32 -3.46 -11.64 4.45
CA ASP A 32 -4.92 -11.80 4.54
C ASP A 32 -5.63 -10.88 3.56
N SER A 33 -6.56 -11.43 2.77
CA SER A 33 -7.34 -10.68 1.77
C SER A 33 -8.20 -9.55 2.34
N ARG A 34 -8.44 -9.52 3.66
CA ARG A 34 -9.18 -8.44 4.32
C ARG A 34 -8.50 -7.08 4.23
N LEU A 35 -7.17 -7.03 4.01
CA LEU A 35 -6.47 -5.77 3.76
C LEU A 35 -7.09 -4.97 2.60
N TRP A 36 -7.61 -5.66 1.58
CA TRP A 36 -8.20 -5.03 0.41
C TRP A 36 -9.52 -4.31 0.71
N LEU A 37 -10.26 -4.73 1.75
CA LEU A 37 -11.47 -4.03 2.19
C LEU A 37 -11.12 -2.64 2.74
N ALA A 38 -10.08 -2.55 3.57
CA ALA A 38 -9.56 -1.26 4.03
C ALA A 38 -9.02 -0.41 2.87
N SER A 39 -8.31 -1.06 1.92
CA SER A 39 -7.75 -0.41 0.74
C SER A 39 -8.82 0.08 -0.25
N ILE A 40 -10.04 -0.43 -0.22
CA ILE A 40 -11.18 0.08 -0.99
C ILE A 40 -11.85 1.22 -0.23
N LEU A 41 -12.09 1.05 1.07
CA LEU A 41 -12.84 2.00 1.87
C LEU A 41 -12.13 3.35 2.00
N MET A 42 -10.82 3.33 2.33
CA MET A 42 -10.05 4.55 2.57
C MET A 42 -9.95 5.46 1.34
N PRO A 43 -9.54 4.98 0.15
CA PRO A 43 -9.54 5.83 -1.05
C PRO A 43 -10.92 6.35 -1.43
N THR A 44 -12.00 5.58 -1.19
CA THR A 44 -13.37 6.02 -1.48
C THR A 44 -13.73 7.25 -0.67
N ILE A 45 -13.44 7.23 0.64
CA ILE A 45 -13.67 8.38 1.54
C ILE A 45 -12.78 9.56 1.13
N SER A 46 -11.50 9.29 0.85
CA SER A 46 -10.54 10.32 0.46
C SER A 46 -10.91 10.99 -0.85
N MET A 47 -11.35 10.24 -1.86
CA MET A 47 -11.82 10.79 -3.15
C MET A 47 -12.98 11.77 -2.96
N TRP A 48 -13.94 11.44 -2.10
CA TRP A 48 -15.04 12.36 -1.78
C TRP A 48 -14.52 13.68 -1.21
N ILE A 49 -13.63 13.61 -0.22
CA ILE A 49 -13.05 14.80 0.45
C ILE A 49 -12.24 15.65 -0.54
N TYR A 50 -11.36 15.01 -1.32
CA TYR A 50 -10.45 15.72 -2.23
C TYR A 50 -11.19 16.39 -3.39
N LEU A 51 -12.23 15.74 -3.91
CA LEU A 51 -13.08 16.33 -4.96
C LEU A 51 -13.74 17.63 -4.47
N HIS A 52 -14.31 17.62 -3.24
CA HIS A 52 -14.96 18.79 -2.67
C HIS A 52 -14.00 19.91 -2.28
N LYS A 53 -12.72 19.56 -2.00
CA LYS A 53 -11.67 20.54 -1.69
C LYS A 53 -10.91 21.03 -2.94
N GLY A 54 -11.23 20.55 -4.14
CA GLY A 54 -10.53 20.90 -5.38
C GLY A 54 -9.11 20.33 -5.50
N LEU A 55 -8.78 19.30 -4.69
CA LEU A 55 -7.47 18.64 -4.67
C LEU A 55 -7.42 17.53 -5.73
N TYR A 56 -7.38 17.91 -7.00
CA TYR A 56 -7.53 16.97 -8.13
C TYR A 56 -6.36 15.98 -8.26
N ALA A 57 -5.14 16.35 -7.88
CA ALA A 57 -3.98 15.44 -7.91
C ALA A 57 -4.15 14.31 -6.87
N ASP A 58 -4.57 14.67 -5.64
CA ASP A 58 -4.85 13.71 -4.58
C ASP A 58 -6.06 12.84 -4.93
N PHE A 59 -7.07 13.41 -5.58
CA PHE A 59 -8.20 12.66 -6.11
C PHE A 59 -7.74 11.62 -7.14
N ALA A 60 -6.88 12.00 -8.10
CA ALA A 60 -6.39 11.11 -9.16
C ALA A 60 -5.57 9.92 -8.61
N ILE A 61 -4.68 10.15 -7.63
CA ILE A 61 -3.91 9.05 -7.03
C ILE A 61 -4.82 8.11 -6.23
N ASN A 62 -5.88 8.62 -5.61
CA ASN A 62 -6.84 7.77 -4.89
C ASN A 62 -7.71 6.94 -5.84
N ILE A 63 -7.98 7.39 -7.07
CA ILE A 63 -8.58 6.54 -8.12
C ILE A 63 -7.67 5.34 -8.39
N TYR A 64 -6.35 5.56 -8.55
CA TYR A 64 -5.41 4.46 -8.73
C TYR A 64 -5.46 3.49 -7.54
N TYR A 65 -5.41 3.97 -6.29
CA TYR A 65 -5.46 3.11 -5.11
C TYR A 65 -6.76 2.32 -5.02
N PHE A 66 -7.87 2.91 -5.37
CA PHE A 66 -9.16 2.23 -5.43
C PHE A 66 -9.17 1.11 -6.49
N LEU A 67 -8.70 1.39 -7.72
CA LEU A 67 -8.66 0.41 -8.80
C LEU A 67 -7.71 -0.75 -8.50
N ILE A 68 -6.53 -0.47 -7.96
CA ILE A 68 -5.56 -1.51 -7.60
C ILE A 68 -6.06 -2.36 -6.43
N ALA A 69 -6.83 -1.79 -5.51
CA ALA A 69 -7.46 -2.52 -4.41
C ALA A 69 -8.53 -3.50 -4.92
N ILE A 70 -9.37 -3.09 -5.85
CA ILE A 70 -10.33 -3.99 -6.52
C ILE A 70 -9.60 -5.12 -7.26
N TYR A 71 -8.55 -4.77 -8.01
CA TYR A 71 -7.74 -5.75 -8.72
C TYR A 71 -7.09 -6.76 -7.76
N GLY A 72 -6.49 -6.28 -6.67
CA GLY A 72 -5.85 -7.11 -5.65
C GLY A 72 -6.86 -8.04 -4.95
N TYR A 73 -8.00 -7.50 -4.54
CA TYR A 73 -9.09 -8.30 -3.96
C TYR A 73 -9.55 -9.39 -4.93
N ALA A 74 -9.83 -9.03 -6.18
CA ALA A 74 -10.26 -9.99 -7.19
C ALA A 74 -9.19 -11.07 -7.47
N THR A 75 -7.91 -10.69 -7.50
CA THR A 75 -6.79 -11.60 -7.76
C THR A 75 -6.62 -12.61 -6.61
N TRP A 76 -6.68 -12.13 -5.36
CA TRP A 76 -6.52 -12.98 -4.18
C TRP A 76 -7.71 -13.91 -3.97
N THR A 77 -8.94 -13.45 -4.23
CA THR A 77 -10.16 -14.25 -4.05
C THR A 77 -10.43 -15.24 -5.19
N ARG A 78 -10.11 -14.88 -6.45
CA ARG A 78 -10.28 -15.79 -7.60
C ARG A 78 -9.41 -17.04 -7.51
N ALA A 79 -8.19 -16.92 -6.97
CA ALA A 79 -7.31 -18.07 -6.74
C ALA A 79 -7.97 -19.06 -5.75
N ARG A 80 -8.66 -18.57 -4.73
CA ARG A 80 -9.42 -19.36 -3.76
C ARG A 80 -10.57 -20.16 -4.42
N ILE A 81 -11.33 -19.53 -5.32
CA ILE A 81 -12.47 -20.16 -6.00
C ILE A 81 -12.02 -21.28 -6.98
N LYS A 82 -10.86 -21.09 -7.65
CA LYS A 82 -10.31 -22.11 -8.54
C LYS A 82 -9.82 -23.35 -7.78
N GLY A 83 -9.23 -23.17 -6.61
CA GLY A 83 -8.80 -24.28 -5.74
C GLY A 83 -9.96 -25.14 -5.26
N ASP A 84 -11.06 -24.54 -4.82
CA ASP A 84 -12.27 -25.24 -4.35
C ASP A 84 -12.95 -26.09 -5.45
N ARG A 85 -12.84 -25.69 -6.72
CA ARG A 85 -13.43 -26.43 -7.84
C ARG A 85 -12.62 -27.65 -8.28
N GLN A 86 -11.31 -27.67 -8.04
CA GLN A 86 -10.45 -28.79 -8.47
C GLN A 86 -10.39 -29.93 -7.46
N THR A 87 -10.66 -29.70 -6.21
CA THR A 87 -10.48 -30.69 -5.14
C THR A 87 -11.76 -31.35 -4.67
N GLY A 88 -12.91 -31.21 -5.25
CA GLY A 88 -14.14 -32.00 -4.97
C GLY A 88 -14.35 -32.57 -3.55
N ASP A 89 -13.37 -32.43 -2.67
CA ASP A 89 -13.27 -33.04 -1.35
C ASP A 89 -13.39 -31.95 -0.28
N ARG A 90 -14.57 -31.88 0.33
CA ARG A 90 -14.92 -30.92 1.40
C ARG A 90 -14.05 -31.02 2.65
N GLN A 91 -13.09 -31.91 2.72
CA GLN A 91 -12.36 -32.24 3.95
C GLN A 91 -10.92 -31.70 4.03
N LYS A 92 -10.38 -31.09 2.95
CA LYS A 92 -9.07 -30.39 3.02
C LYS A 92 -9.24 -28.88 2.90
N ASN A 93 -9.84 -28.29 3.94
CA ASN A 93 -9.96 -26.84 4.15
C ASN A 93 -8.60 -26.15 4.40
N LYS A 94 -7.57 -26.36 3.58
CA LYS A 94 -6.50 -25.39 3.42
C LYS A 94 -6.93 -24.46 2.29
N LYS A 95 -7.49 -23.30 2.69
CA LYS A 95 -7.81 -22.18 1.78
C LYS A 95 -6.63 -22.00 0.82
N GLN A 96 -6.79 -22.42 -0.43
CA GLN A 96 -5.78 -22.16 -1.47
C GLN A 96 -5.87 -20.68 -1.85
N GLU A 97 -5.31 -19.83 -1.01
CA GLU A 97 -5.11 -18.42 -1.32
C GLU A 97 -4.03 -18.29 -2.40
N LEU A 98 -4.00 -17.15 -3.10
CA LEU A 98 -2.91 -16.85 -4.03
C LEU A 98 -1.56 -17.05 -3.31
N PRO A 99 -0.67 -17.91 -3.81
CA PRO A 99 0.61 -18.17 -3.14
C PRO A 99 1.52 -16.95 -3.21
N ILE A 100 2.29 -16.75 -2.15
CA ILE A 100 3.38 -15.77 -2.16
C ILE A 100 4.47 -16.29 -3.08
N THR A 101 4.87 -15.49 -4.06
CA THR A 101 5.87 -15.87 -5.07
C THR A 101 6.95 -14.82 -5.20
N ARG A 102 8.06 -15.17 -5.85
CA ARG A 102 9.06 -14.20 -6.28
C ARG A 102 8.69 -13.63 -7.64
N ILE A 103 8.99 -12.37 -7.86
CA ILE A 103 8.82 -11.72 -9.14
C ILE A 103 9.78 -12.33 -10.18
N LYS A 104 9.27 -12.61 -11.38
CA LYS A 104 10.11 -13.13 -12.47
C LYS A 104 10.99 -12.00 -13.05
N PRO A 105 12.20 -12.30 -13.56
CA PRO A 105 13.10 -11.27 -14.09
C PRO A 105 12.48 -10.36 -15.14
N ARG A 106 11.64 -10.91 -16.03
CA ARG A 106 10.92 -10.12 -17.05
C ARG A 106 9.93 -9.13 -16.42
N GLU A 107 9.18 -9.56 -15.41
CA GLU A 107 8.20 -8.71 -14.72
C GLU A 107 8.91 -7.68 -13.83
N LEU A 108 10.06 -8.03 -13.25
CA LEU A 108 10.90 -7.09 -12.52
C LEU A 108 11.45 -6.00 -13.44
N ALA A 109 11.97 -6.37 -14.62
CA ALA A 109 12.44 -5.39 -15.60
C ALA A 109 11.32 -4.46 -16.08
N LEU A 110 10.12 -5.01 -16.32
CA LEU A 110 8.95 -4.21 -16.70
C LEU A 110 8.56 -3.25 -15.56
N SER A 111 8.53 -3.73 -14.31
CA SER A 111 8.21 -2.90 -13.13
C SER A 111 9.23 -1.79 -12.94
N ALA A 112 10.52 -2.07 -13.14
CA ALA A 112 11.59 -1.07 -13.09
C ALA A 112 11.44 -0.02 -14.20
N SER A 113 11.09 -0.44 -15.42
CA SER A 113 10.84 0.50 -16.53
C SER A 113 9.62 1.38 -16.25
N VAL A 114 8.53 0.81 -15.73
CA VAL A 114 7.33 1.57 -15.34
C VAL A 114 7.65 2.53 -14.21
N PHE A 115 8.40 2.08 -13.20
CA PHE A 115 8.86 2.94 -12.11
C PHE A 115 9.65 4.14 -12.62
N LEU A 116 10.65 3.92 -13.50
CA LEU A 116 11.48 5.01 -14.04
C LEU A 116 10.66 6.00 -14.87
N ALA A 117 9.73 5.50 -15.68
CA ALA A 117 8.83 6.35 -16.47
C ALA A 117 7.91 7.20 -15.59
N LEU A 118 7.30 6.59 -14.56
CA LEU A 118 6.47 7.29 -13.59
C LEU A 118 7.29 8.30 -12.78
N TRP A 119 8.48 7.91 -12.30
CA TRP A 119 9.36 8.80 -11.54
C TRP A 119 9.75 10.03 -12.34
N ALA A 120 10.18 9.85 -13.60
CA ALA A 120 10.52 10.96 -14.48
C ALA A 120 9.30 11.85 -14.76
N GLY A 121 8.14 11.28 -15.09
CA GLY A 121 6.91 12.04 -15.36
C GLY A 121 6.42 12.81 -14.13
N LEU A 122 6.38 12.17 -12.97
CA LEU A 122 5.99 12.82 -11.71
C LEU A 122 7.00 13.90 -11.30
N TYR A 123 8.30 13.65 -11.45
CA TYR A 123 9.31 14.65 -11.18
C TYR A 123 9.12 15.90 -12.06
N CYS A 124 8.92 15.73 -13.36
CA CYS A 124 8.63 16.85 -14.26
C CYS A 124 7.35 17.59 -13.83
N GLY A 125 6.27 16.86 -13.54
CA GLY A 125 5.03 17.44 -13.06
C GLY A 125 5.22 18.24 -11.76
N LEU A 126 5.84 17.65 -10.74
CA LEU A 126 6.07 18.32 -9.47
C LEU A 126 7.03 19.52 -9.59
N ARG A 127 8.06 19.41 -10.44
CA ARG A 127 9.06 20.48 -10.63
C ARG A 127 8.52 21.69 -11.35
N PHE A 128 7.65 21.49 -12.35
CA PHE A 128 7.22 22.55 -13.26
C PHE A 128 5.77 23.04 -13.02
N LEU A 129 4.95 22.25 -12.36
CA LEU A 129 3.52 22.54 -12.17
C LEU A 129 3.13 22.72 -10.69
N THR A 130 4.05 22.56 -9.74
CA THR A 130 3.76 22.69 -8.29
C THR A 130 4.90 23.40 -7.55
N ASP A 131 4.60 23.85 -6.34
CA ASP A 131 5.57 24.49 -5.43
C ASP A 131 6.29 23.48 -4.52
N SER A 132 6.43 22.21 -4.95
CA SER A 132 7.12 21.19 -4.14
C SER A 132 8.57 21.59 -3.88
N THR A 133 8.96 21.57 -2.61
CA THR A 133 10.34 21.88 -2.17
C THR A 133 11.32 20.72 -2.39
N VAL A 134 10.81 19.50 -2.57
CA VAL A 134 11.60 18.26 -2.72
C VAL A 134 11.01 17.33 -3.81
N PRO A 135 10.82 17.85 -5.03
CA PRO A 135 10.07 17.16 -6.09
C PRO A 135 10.67 15.81 -6.48
N LEU A 136 12.01 15.66 -6.36
CA LEU A 136 12.69 14.41 -6.70
C LEU A 136 12.32 13.27 -5.74
N ALA A 137 12.30 13.57 -4.44
CA ALA A 137 11.98 12.58 -3.40
C ALA A 137 10.47 12.27 -3.36
N ASP A 138 9.62 13.30 -3.49
CA ASP A 138 8.16 13.13 -3.57
C ASP A 138 7.76 12.29 -4.80
N ALA A 139 8.37 12.54 -5.96
CA ALA A 139 8.16 11.75 -7.17
C ALA A 139 8.64 10.31 -7.02
N PHE A 140 9.81 10.10 -6.39
CA PHE A 140 10.38 8.77 -6.13
C PHE A 140 9.44 7.93 -5.27
N THR A 141 9.05 8.46 -4.12
CA THR A 141 8.20 7.74 -3.16
C THR A 141 6.84 7.42 -3.78
N THR A 142 6.23 8.37 -4.50
CA THR A 142 4.94 8.15 -5.18
C THR A 142 5.05 7.08 -6.27
N ALA A 143 6.03 7.19 -7.16
CA ALA A 143 6.22 6.23 -8.25
C ALA A 143 6.48 4.81 -7.73
N LEU A 144 7.35 4.69 -6.69
CA LEU A 144 7.68 3.39 -6.12
C LEU A 144 6.50 2.79 -5.36
N SER A 145 5.68 3.61 -4.67
CA SER A 145 4.45 3.16 -4.00
C SER A 145 3.42 2.60 -4.99
N ILE A 146 3.29 3.23 -6.17
CA ILE A 146 2.42 2.72 -7.25
C ILE A 146 2.87 1.31 -7.66
N VAL A 147 4.16 1.11 -7.89
CA VAL A 147 4.70 -0.20 -8.28
C VAL A 147 4.60 -1.20 -7.12
N ALA A 148 4.87 -0.79 -5.88
CA ALA A 148 4.77 -1.64 -4.69
C ALA A 148 3.34 -2.16 -4.48
N MET A 149 2.32 -1.32 -4.65
CA MET A 149 0.91 -1.73 -4.57
C MET A 149 0.54 -2.76 -5.66
N TRP A 150 1.07 -2.61 -6.88
CA TRP A 150 0.88 -3.63 -7.92
C TRP A 150 1.58 -4.95 -7.55
N MET A 151 2.81 -4.88 -7.02
CA MET A 151 3.51 -6.08 -6.54
C MET A 151 2.77 -6.76 -5.39
N LEU A 152 2.19 -6.01 -4.46
CA LEU A 152 1.33 -6.51 -3.37
C LEU A 152 0.10 -7.22 -3.94
N ALA A 153 -0.58 -6.62 -4.92
CA ALA A 153 -1.75 -7.22 -5.56
C ALA A 153 -1.44 -8.57 -6.25
N ARG A 154 -0.19 -8.79 -6.65
CA ARG A 154 0.32 -10.05 -7.21
C ARG A 154 0.92 -11.01 -6.18
N LYS A 155 0.92 -10.64 -4.88
CA LYS A 155 1.59 -11.36 -3.78
C LYS A 155 3.08 -11.62 -4.03
N TYR A 156 3.79 -10.67 -4.65
CA TYR A 156 5.25 -10.77 -4.80
C TYR A 156 5.97 -10.42 -3.50
N LEU A 157 6.94 -11.25 -3.12
CA LEU A 157 7.75 -11.03 -1.90
C LEU A 157 8.49 -9.69 -1.96
N GLU A 158 8.92 -9.28 -3.15
CA GLU A 158 9.73 -8.09 -3.40
C GLU A 158 8.98 -6.78 -3.13
N GLN A 159 7.64 -6.81 -3.00
CA GLN A 159 6.86 -5.64 -2.60
C GLN A 159 7.36 -5.05 -1.26
N TRP A 160 7.79 -5.90 -0.31
CA TRP A 160 8.34 -5.45 0.96
C TRP A 160 9.65 -4.67 0.80
N ILE A 161 10.50 -5.05 -0.18
CA ILE A 161 11.73 -4.31 -0.49
C ILE A 161 11.40 -2.92 -1.04
N ALA A 162 10.36 -2.84 -1.88
CA ALA A 162 9.89 -1.55 -2.39
C ALA A 162 9.37 -0.65 -1.25
N TRP A 163 8.60 -1.18 -0.30
CA TRP A 163 8.14 -0.43 0.87
C TRP A 163 9.29 0.01 1.77
N ILE A 164 10.28 -0.86 2.05
CA ILE A 164 11.48 -0.48 2.80
C ILE A 164 12.18 0.72 2.15
N ALA A 165 12.29 0.73 0.81
CA ALA A 165 12.93 1.84 0.09
C ALA A 165 12.08 3.13 0.16
N VAL A 166 10.75 3.05 -0.01
CA VAL A 166 9.83 4.18 0.14
C VAL A 166 9.94 4.78 1.54
N ASP A 167 9.79 3.94 2.57
CA ASP A 167 9.76 4.38 3.96
C ASP A 167 11.10 5.00 4.38
N ALA A 168 12.24 4.40 3.97
CA ALA A 168 13.56 4.95 4.25
C ALA A 168 13.77 6.36 3.63
N VAL A 169 13.28 6.57 2.40
CA VAL A 169 13.30 7.91 1.78
C VAL A 169 12.37 8.86 2.51
N CYS A 170 11.18 8.41 2.94
CA CYS A 170 10.26 9.21 3.74
C CYS A 170 10.86 9.61 5.10
N VAL A 171 11.60 8.72 5.78
CA VAL A 171 12.33 9.08 7.02
C VAL A 171 13.26 10.27 6.77
N ALA A 172 14.11 10.18 5.73
CA ALA A 172 15.04 11.26 5.39
C ALA A 172 14.29 12.55 5.01
N LEU A 173 13.23 12.43 4.22
CA LEU A 173 12.40 13.55 3.76
C LEU A 173 11.73 14.29 4.93
N TYR A 174 11.08 13.59 5.85
CA TYR A 174 10.40 14.21 6.98
C TYR A 174 11.36 14.73 8.03
N ALA A 175 12.53 14.09 8.21
CA ALA A 175 13.61 14.66 9.02
C ALA A 175 14.12 15.99 8.43
N TYR A 176 14.33 16.04 7.11
CA TYR A 176 14.73 17.26 6.41
C TYR A 176 13.67 18.38 6.50
N LYS A 177 12.38 18.03 6.37
CA LYS A 177 11.26 18.99 6.50
C LYS A 177 11.02 19.44 7.96
N GLY A 178 11.75 18.92 8.94
CA GLY A 178 11.56 19.27 10.35
C GLY A 178 10.26 18.73 10.95
N ILE A 179 9.76 17.61 10.46
CA ILE A 179 8.52 16.96 10.94
C ILE A 179 8.88 15.62 11.63
N PRO A 180 9.43 15.67 12.86
CA PRO A 180 10.04 14.49 13.50
C PRO A 180 9.03 13.37 13.77
N LEU A 181 7.77 13.69 14.03
CA LEU A 181 6.73 12.68 14.29
C LEU A 181 6.53 11.73 13.09
N TYR A 182 6.49 12.29 11.87
CA TYR A 182 6.39 11.49 10.66
C TYR A 182 7.69 10.71 10.36
N ALA A 183 8.86 11.28 10.66
CA ALA A 183 10.13 10.54 10.53
C ALA A 183 10.16 9.31 11.45
N VAL A 184 9.69 9.42 12.70
CA VAL A 184 9.55 8.30 13.63
C VAL A 184 8.53 7.28 13.09
N LEU A 185 7.38 7.73 12.58
CA LEU A 185 6.34 6.86 12.03
C LEU A 185 6.88 6.01 10.86
N TYR A 186 7.57 6.62 9.89
CA TYR A 186 8.16 5.91 8.75
C TYR A 186 9.33 5.01 9.16
N THR A 187 10.06 5.34 10.25
CA THR A 187 11.04 4.43 10.84
C THR A 187 10.37 3.15 11.35
N LEU A 188 9.23 3.28 12.02
CA LEU A 188 8.43 2.13 12.46
C LEU A 188 7.90 1.32 11.26
N TYR A 189 7.42 1.98 10.20
CA TYR A 189 6.97 1.30 8.98
C TYR A 189 8.11 0.53 8.30
N THR A 190 9.30 1.12 8.22
CA THR A 190 10.51 0.43 7.74
C THR A 190 10.79 -0.84 8.54
N ALA A 191 10.73 -0.77 9.88
CA ALA A 191 10.93 -1.93 10.75
C ALA A 191 9.86 -3.01 10.52
N ILE A 192 8.58 -2.61 10.42
CA ILE A 192 7.46 -3.52 10.11
C ILE A 192 7.66 -4.18 8.74
N ALA A 193 8.11 -3.43 7.73
CA ALA A 193 8.37 -3.96 6.40
C ALA A 193 9.50 -5.02 6.40
N PHE A 194 10.56 -4.83 7.18
CA PHE A 194 11.58 -5.86 7.39
C PHE A 194 11.02 -7.13 8.02
N ILE A 195 10.19 -6.98 9.04
CA ILE A 195 9.55 -8.11 9.73
C ILE A 195 8.58 -8.82 8.77
N GLY A 196 7.79 -8.06 8.01
CA GLY A 196 6.86 -8.54 6.99
C GLY A 196 7.57 -9.35 5.89
N PHE A 197 8.70 -8.83 5.38
CA PHE A 197 9.53 -9.55 4.42
C PHE A 197 10.00 -10.91 4.95
N ARG A 198 10.50 -10.95 6.20
CA ARG A 198 10.93 -12.20 6.83
C ARG A 198 9.79 -13.19 7.00
N ASN A 199 8.63 -12.70 7.41
CA ASN A 199 7.43 -13.50 7.60
C ASN A 199 6.93 -14.09 6.28
N TRP A 200 6.78 -13.27 5.24
CA TRP A 200 6.35 -13.73 3.93
C TRP A 200 7.34 -14.72 3.30
N ARG A 201 8.64 -14.49 3.48
CA ARG A 201 9.67 -15.44 3.04
C ARG A 201 9.56 -16.79 3.76
N ARG A 202 9.19 -16.81 5.07
CA ARG A 202 8.91 -18.04 5.82
C ARG A 202 7.65 -18.73 5.28
N MET A 203 6.55 -18.00 5.12
CA MET A 203 5.29 -18.51 4.57
C MET A 203 5.47 -19.11 3.18
N MET A 204 6.22 -18.46 2.31
CA MET A 204 6.55 -18.96 0.97
C MET A 204 7.30 -20.29 1.02
N ARG A 205 8.26 -20.46 1.95
CA ARG A 205 9.02 -21.70 2.11
C ARG A 205 8.21 -22.86 2.70
N SER A 206 7.21 -22.56 3.53
CA SER A 206 6.35 -23.58 4.14
C SER A 206 5.22 -24.06 3.21
N SER A 207 5.02 -23.39 2.08
CA SER A 207 4.03 -23.75 1.06
C SER A 207 4.63 -24.50 -0.15
N LEU A 208 5.95 -24.67 -0.19
CA LEU A 208 6.70 -25.53 -1.13
C LEU A 208 6.88 -26.91 -0.55
#